data_e27b029470f278232b56b80aaa8965ab
#
_entry.id   e27b029470f278232b56b80aaa8965ab
#
_cell.length_a   1.000
_cell.length_b   1.000
_cell.length_c   1.000
_cell.angle_alpha   90.00
_cell.angle_beta   90.00
_cell.angle_gamma   90.00
#
_symmetry.space_group_name_H-M   'P 1'
#
loop_
_entity.id
_entity.type
_entity.pdbx_description
1 polymer ?
#
loop_
_entity_poly.entity_id
_entity_poly.type
_entity_poly.pdbx_seq_one_letter_code
_entity_poly.pdbx_strand_id
1 'polypeptide(L)'
;MPVVDLRFSRVKKFLGIDLTLERLEDILFQYGMELDSYEEIEDDFHLKVEITPDRPDMLSTWGFVRAIKKYLGISDGLENYNIRESEYRIIVSENIKAIRPYIAATVAKNIKLTNEDLEELIYAQEKLHETFCRGRKKASIGFYPLSNI
;
A
#
# COMPACT_ATOMS: atom_id res chain seq x y z
N MET A 1 -2.11 -9.13 15.09
CA MET A 1 -1.51 -8.04 14.29
C MET A 1 -2.23 -7.98 12.95
N PRO A 2 -2.22 -6.88 12.20
CA PRO A 2 -2.82 -6.89 10.88
C PRO A 2 -2.05 -7.84 9.95
N VAL A 3 -2.79 -8.65 9.21
CA VAL A 3 -2.25 -9.58 8.22
C VAL A 3 -2.46 -8.98 6.83
N VAL A 4 -1.44 -9.03 5.99
CA VAL A 4 -1.47 -8.56 4.60
C VAL A 4 -1.40 -9.76 3.67
N ASP A 5 -2.32 -9.80 2.71
CA ASP A 5 -2.33 -10.81 1.66
C ASP A 5 -1.49 -10.31 0.48
N LEU A 6 -0.48 -11.06 0.10
CA LEU A 6 0.47 -10.71 -0.96
C LEU A 6 0.54 -11.82 -1.99
N ARG A 7 0.51 -11.48 -3.27
CA ARG A 7 0.85 -12.42 -4.35
C ARG A 7 2.36 -12.49 -4.51
N PHE A 8 2.94 -13.68 -4.37
CA PHE A 8 4.39 -13.86 -4.43
C PHE A 8 4.99 -13.44 -5.79
N SER A 9 4.30 -13.74 -6.88
CA SER A 9 4.69 -13.31 -8.22
C SER A 9 4.82 -11.77 -8.31
N ARG A 10 3.88 -11.02 -7.72
CA ARG A 10 3.95 -9.55 -7.67
C ARG A 10 5.08 -9.06 -6.77
N VAL A 11 5.28 -9.70 -5.62
CA VAL A 11 6.42 -9.39 -4.74
C VAL A 11 7.72 -9.54 -5.49
N LYS A 12 7.96 -10.69 -6.18
CA LYS A 12 9.16 -10.91 -7.01
C LYS A 12 9.30 -9.87 -8.11
N LYS A 13 8.22 -9.64 -8.86
CA LYS A 13 8.20 -8.66 -9.95
C LYS A 13 8.62 -7.27 -9.49
N PHE A 14 8.08 -6.80 -8.38
CA PHE A 14 8.37 -5.47 -7.88
C PHE A 14 9.70 -5.38 -7.13
N LEU A 15 10.15 -6.44 -6.45
CA LEU A 15 11.51 -6.48 -5.88
C LEU A 15 12.57 -6.43 -6.96
N GLY A 16 12.31 -7.08 -8.10
CA GLY A 16 13.24 -7.13 -9.23
C GLY A 16 14.44 -8.04 -8.99
N ILE A 17 14.32 -9.02 -8.10
CA ILE A 17 15.33 -10.02 -7.79
C ILE A 17 14.78 -11.43 -7.98
N ASP A 18 15.65 -12.38 -8.21
CA ASP A 18 15.27 -13.80 -8.13
C ASP A 18 15.10 -14.17 -6.64
N LEU A 19 13.89 -14.61 -6.31
CA LEU A 19 13.47 -14.84 -4.93
C LEU A 19 12.73 -16.16 -4.83
N THR A 20 13.17 -17.03 -3.95
CA THR A 20 12.43 -18.22 -3.53
C THR A 20 11.57 -17.90 -2.31
N LEU A 21 10.57 -18.75 -2.04
CA LEU A 21 9.72 -18.59 -0.87
C LEU A 21 10.53 -18.71 0.43
N GLU A 22 11.42 -19.70 0.52
CA GLU A 22 12.33 -19.89 1.64
C GLU A 22 13.20 -18.65 1.91
N ARG A 23 13.72 -18.06 0.82
CA ARG A 23 14.53 -16.85 0.93
C ARG A 23 13.71 -15.63 1.42
N LEU A 24 12.44 -15.53 0.99
CA LEU A 24 11.55 -14.51 1.51
C LEU A 24 11.27 -14.71 2.99
N GLU A 25 11.03 -15.94 3.43
CA GLU A 25 10.80 -16.30 4.84
C GLU A 25 12.01 -15.90 5.70
N ASP A 26 13.22 -16.23 5.27
CA ASP A 26 14.47 -15.77 5.92
C ASP A 26 14.55 -14.25 6.04
N ILE A 27 14.24 -13.54 4.96
CA ILE A 27 14.25 -12.08 4.93
C ILE A 27 13.25 -11.51 5.92
N LEU A 28 12.04 -12.04 5.95
CA LEU A 28 10.99 -11.62 6.88
C LEU A 28 11.41 -11.84 8.32
N PHE A 29 11.92 -13.03 8.63
CA PHE A 29 12.43 -13.35 9.96
C PHE A 29 13.51 -12.37 10.42
N GLN A 30 14.51 -12.09 9.56
CA GLN A 30 15.56 -11.12 9.86
C GLN A 30 15.04 -9.69 9.98
N TYR A 31 13.99 -9.35 9.24
CA TYR A 31 13.34 -8.05 9.30
C TYR A 31 12.45 -7.89 10.54
N GLY A 32 12.15 -8.97 11.24
CA GLY A 32 11.27 -8.99 12.42
C GLY A 32 9.80 -9.11 12.10
N MET A 33 9.47 -9.75 10.98
CA MET A 33 8.12 -10.08 10.55
C MET A 33 7.94 -11.58 10.39
N GLU A 34 6.70 -12.05 10.38
CA GLU A 34 6.36 -13.46 10.27
C GLU A 34 5.51 -13.71 9.03
N LEU A 35 5.88 -14.76 8.29
CA LEU A 35 5.03 -15.38 7.29
C LEU A 35 4.05 -16.32 8.03
N ASP A 36 2.83 -15.86 8.27
CA ASP A 36 1.82 -16.58 9.02
C ASP A 36 1.42 -17.87 8.29
N SER A 37 1.13 -17.76 7.00
CA SER A 37 0.77 -18.89 6.17
C SER A 37 0.91 -18.55 4.69
N TYR A 38 0.86 -19.57 3.85
CA TYR A 38 0.75 -19.41 2.40
C TYR A 38 -0.06 -20.56 1.80
N GLU A 39 -0.64 -20.30 0.65
CA GLU A 39 -1.34 -21.32 -0.16
C GLU A 39 -1.00 -21.11 -1.63
N GLU A 40 -0.95 -22.21 -2.39
CA GLU A 40 -0.73 -22.18 -3.83
C GLU A 40 -2.08 -22.09 -4.54
N ILE A 41 -2.25 -21.05 -5.36
CA ILE A 41 -3.47 -20.79 -6.12
C ILE A 41 -3.05 -20.42 -7.55
N GLU A 42 -3.51 -21.17 -8.54
CA GLU A 42 -3.28 -20.90 -9.97
C GLU A 42 -1.80 -20.63 -10.31
N ASP A 43 -0.90 -21.53 -9.89
CA ASP A 43 0.56 -21.42 -10.09
C ASP A 43 1.24 -20.20 -9.43
N ASP A 44 0.59 -19.55 -8.47
CA ASP A 44 1.17 -18.49 -7.65
C ASP A 44 0.99 -18.79 -6.14
N PHE A 45 1.88 -18.27 -5.31
CA PHE A 45 1.72 -18.34 -3.85
C PHE A 45 1.03 -17.09 -3.34
N HIS A 46 -0.06 -17.30 -2.61
CA HIS A 46 -0.75 -16.27 -1.83
C HIS A 46 -0.22 -16.31 -0.41
N LEU A 47 0.47 -15.26 -0.01
CA LEU A 47 1.17 -15.17 1.26
C LEU A 47 0.37 -14.35 2.25
N LYS A 48 0.30 -14.78 3.50
CA LYS A 48 -0.22 -14.01 4.62
C LYS A 48 0.93 -13.60 5.52
N VAL A 49 1.23 -12.30 5.54
CA VAL A 49 2.33 -11.75 6.31
C VAL A 49 1.79 -10.89 7.44
N GLU A 50 2.21 -11.18 8.67
CA GLU A 50 1.90 -10.34 9.81
C GLU A 50 2.73 -9.06 9.79
N ILE A 51 2.04 -7.91 9.84
CA ILE A 51 2.67 -6.59 9.87
C ILE A 51 2.50 -5.99 11.26
N THR A 52 3.59 -5.51 11.84
CA THR A 52 3.54 -4.86 13.15
C THR A 52 2.74 -3.55 13.10
N PRO A 53 1.98 -3.19 14.15
CA PRO A 53 1.07 -2.04 14.14
C PRO A 53 1.74 -0.68 13.93
N ASP A 54 3.04 -0.59 14.15
CA ASP A 54 3.87 0.59 13.93
C ASP A 54 4.27 0.78 12.45
N ARG A 55 3.96 -0.20 11.57
CA ARG A 55 4.32 -0.19 10.16
C ARG A 55 3.11 -0.11 9.21
N PRO A 56 2.23 0.89 9.35
CA PRO A 56 1.09 1.06 8.45
C PRO A 56 1.49 1.32 6.99
N ASP A 57 2.72 1.71 6.76
CA ASP A 57 3.32 1.88 5.45
C ASP A 57 3.50 0.56 4.65
N MET A 58 3.44 -0.59 5.32
CA MET A 58 3.62 -1.91 4.73
C MET A 58 2.30 -2.67 4.47
N LEU A 59 1.17 -2.04 4.67
CA LEU A 59 -0.17 -2.65 4.52
C LEU A 59 -0.63 -2.79 3.05
N SER A 60 0.30 -2.86 2.13
CA SER A 60 0.08 -3.09 0.69
C SER A 60 1.29 -3.73 0.05
N THR A 61 1.13 -4.37 -1.10
CA THR A 61 2.24 -4.97 -1.85
C THR A 61 3.34 -3.94 -2.14
N TRP A 62 2.99 -2.72 -2.57
CA TRP A 62 3.97 -1.68 -2.87
C TRP A 62 4.70 -1.17 -1.63
N GLY A 63 3.99 -0.96 -0.54
CA GLY A 63 4.58 -0.53 0.72
C GLY A 63 5.52 -1.59 1.29
N PHE A 64 5.07 -2.85 1.27
CA PHE A 64 5.87 -4.00 1.67
C PHE A 64 7.16 -4.11 0.85
N VAL A 65 7.03 -4.14 -0.48
CA VAL A 65 8.20 -4.25 -1.37
C VAL A 65 9.15 -3.08 -1.20
N ARG A 66 8.64 -1.85 -1.06
CA ARG A 66 9.47 -0.68 -0.81
C ARG A 66 10.31 -0.83 0.46
N ALA A 67 9.72 -1.31 1.53
CA ALA A 67 10.42 -1.53 2.80
C ALA A 67 11.49 -2.63 2.67
N ILE A 68 11.15 -3.75 2.05
CA ILE A 68 12.09 -4.86 1.84
C ILE A 68 13.23 -4.46 0.91
N LYS A 69 12.98 -3.68 -0.16
CA LYS A 69 14.05 -3.13 -1.02
C LYS A 69 15.06 -2.32 -0.24
N LYS A 70 14.60 -1.47 0.67
CA LYS A 70 15.48 -0.64 1.50
C LYS A 70 16.27 -1.49 2.49
N TYR A 71 15.64 -2.47 3.09
CA TYR A 71 16.32 -3.41 3.98
C TYR A 71 17.42 -4.19 3.27
N LEU A 72 17.17 -4.63 2.04
CA LEU A 72 18.15 -5.37 1.24
C LEU A 72 19.22 -4.48 0.57
N GLY A 73 19.15 -3.16 0.74
CA GLY A 73 20.06 -2.23 0.08
C GLY A 73 19.87 -2.12 -1.44
N ILE A 74 18.72 -2.55 -1.96
CA ILE A 74 18.39 -2.44 -3.40
C ILE A 74 18.05 -0.99 -3.77
N SER A 75 17.50 -0.23 -2.83
CA SER A 75 17.20 1.19 -2.98
C SER A 75 17.49 1.96 -1.71
N ASP A 76 17.98 3.20 -1.84
CA ASP A 76 18.36 4.06 -0.74
C ASP A 76 17.47 5.29 -0.59
N GLY A 77 17.52 5.89 0.59
CA GLY A 77 16.93 7.20 0.88
C GLY A 77 15.40 7.23 0.86
N LEU A 78 14.87 8.43 0.89
CA LEU A 78 13.43 8.68 0.76
C LEU A 78 13.03 8.79 -0.72
N GLU A 79 11.83 8.35 -1.03
CA GLU A 79 11.26 8.52 -2.36
C GLU A 79 11.07 10.02 -2.67
N ASN A 80 11.61 10.47 -3.78
CA ASN A 80 11.42 11.84 -4.26
C ASN A 80 10.26 11.89 -5.25
N TYR A 81 9.22 12.64 -4.89
CA TYR A 81 8.08 12.87 -5.76
C TYR A 81 8.18 14.27 -6.37
N ASN A 82 8.06 14.36 -7.69
CA ASN A 82 8.00 15.65 -8.38
C ASN A 82 6.58 16.23 -8.26
N ILE A 83 6.36 16.95 -7.16
CA ILE A 83 5.07 17.57 -6.86
C ILE A 83 5.05 18.96 -7.49
N ARG A 84 3.97 19.27 -8.22
CA ARG A 84 3.71 20.58 -8.83
C ARG A 84 2.43 21.17 -8.26
N GLU A 85 2.33 22.48 -8.26
CA GLU A 85 1.06 23.14 -7.98
C GLU A 85 -0.01 22.70 -8.98
N SER A 86 -1.22 22.51 -8.47
CA SER A 86 -2.37 22.06 -9.24
C SER A 86 -3.30 23.23 -9.58
N GLU A 87 -3.88 23.22 -10.77
CA GLU A 87 -4.99 24.11 -11.16
C GLU A 87 -6.33 23.72 -10.50
N TYR A 88 -6.41 22.49 -9.97
CA TYR A 88 -7.62 21.98 -9.30
C TYR A 88 -7.75 22.56 -7.92
N ARG A 89 -8.99 22.84 -7.51
CA ARG A 89 -9.33 23.38 -6.19
C ARG A 89 -10.39 22.54 -5.54
N ILE A 90 -10.24 22.31 -4.22
CA ILE A 90 -11.25 21.68 -3.40
C ILE A 90 -12.03 22.76 -2.70
N ILE A 91 -13.34 22.76 -2.87
CA ILE A 91 -14.26 23.65 -2.15
C ILE A 91 -14.90 22.83 -1.04
N VAL A 92 -14.60 23.18 0.21
CA VAL A 92 -15.14 22.50 1.38
C VAL A 92 -16.36 23.25 1.89
N SER A 93 -17.51 22.56 1.97
CA SER A 93 -18.73 23.13 2.53
C SER A 93 -18.60 23.36 4.05
N GLU A 94 -19.12 24.46 4.55
CA GLU A 94 -19.12 24.80 5.98
C GLU A 94 -19.78 23.69 6.84
N ASN A 95 -20.80 23.03 6.32
CA ASN A 95 -21.54 21.97 7.02
C ASN A 95 -20.67 20.76 7.38
N ILE A 96 -19.56 20.54 6.66
CA ILE A 96 -18.67 19.39 6.85
C ILE A 96 -17.61 19.67 7.92
N LYS A 97 -17.32 20.94 8.22
CA LYS A 97 -16.26 21.33 9.15
C LYS A 97 -16.42 20.75 10.56
N ALA A 98 -17.65 20.58 11.01
CA ALA A 98 -17.92 19.98 12.33
C ALA A 98 -17.64 18.47 12.39
N ILE A 99 -17.66 17.79 11.24
CA ILE A 99 -17.53 16.33 11.15
C ILE A 99 -16.12 15.95 10.62
N ARG A 100 -15.69 16.62 9.55
CA ARG A 100 -14.40 16.37 8.85
C ARG A 100 -13.72 17.71 8.52
N PRO A 101 -13.04 18.33 9.49
CA PRO A 101 -12.50 19.69 9.32
C PRO A 101 -11.30 19.78 8.37
N TYR A 102 -10.64 18.64 8.08
CA TYR A 102 -9.45 18.61 7.26
C TYR A 102 -9.64 17.71 6.04
N ILE A 103 -9.12 18.17 4.91
CA ILE A 103 -9.01 17.40 3.67
C ILE A 103 -7.65 17.67 3.03
N ALA A 104 -7.08 16.64 2.45
CA ALA A 104 -5.92 16.74 1.57
C ALA A 104 -6.21 15.90 0.31
N ALA A 105 -5.80 16.40 -0.84
CA ALA A 105 -5.92 15.65 -2.07
C ALA A 105 -4.71 15.89 -2.98
N THR A 106 -4.44 14.90 -3.81
CA THR A 106 -3.46 15.00 -4.88
C THR A 106 -4.09 14.52 -6.18
N VAL A 107 -3.61 15.05 -7.29
CA VAL A 107 -3.99 14.62 -8.64
C VAL A 107 -2.80 13.96 -9.29
N ALA A 108 -2.96 12.72 -9.73
CA ALA A 108 -1.96 12.01 -10.50
C ALA A 108 -2.43 11.92 -11.96
N LYS A 109 -1.65 12.50 -12.89
CA LYS A 109 -1.96 12.54 -14.34
C LYS A 109 -1.12 11.50 -15.09
N ASN A 110 -1.64 11.03 -16.22
CA ASN A 110 -0.94 10.11 -17.13
C ASN A 110 -0.59 8.74 -16.50
N ILE A 111 -1.37 8.30 -15.54
CA ILE A 111 -1.26 6.98 -14.93
C ILE A 111 -2.04 5.98 -15.78
N LYS A 112 -1.42 4.85 -16.08
CA LYS A 112 -2.10 3.68 -16.64
C LYS A 112 -2.20 2.63 -15.54
N LEU A 113 -3.41 2.34 -15.10
CA LEU A 113 -3.70 1.30 -14.13
C LEU A 113 -4.27 0.08 -14.85
N THR A 114 -3.80 -1.09 -14.48
CA THR A 114 -4.46 -2.35 -14.81
C THR A 114 -5.57 -2.64 -13.79
N ASN A 115 -6.41 -3.63 -14.05
CA ASN A 115 -7.40 -4.07 -13.06
C ASN A 115 -6.73 -4.54 -11.77
N GLU A 116 -5.61 -5.26 -11.89
CA GLU A 116 -4.83 -5.71 -10.73
C GLU A 116 -4.30 -4.53 -9.90
N ASP A 117 -3.83 -3.45 -10.56
CA ASP A 117 -3.35 -2.26 -9.85
C ASP A 117 -4.49 -1.55 -9.11
N LEU A 118 -5.69 -1.56 -9.70
CA LEU A 118 -6.87 -0.98 -9.05
C LEU A 118 -7.32 -1.82 -7.85
N GLU A 119 -7.32 -3.14 -7.97
CA GLU A 119 -7.59 -4.06 -6.86
C GLU A 119 -6.63 -3.83 -5.70
N GLU A 120 -5.33 -3.73 -5.99
CA GLU A 120 -4.29 -3.43 -5.01
C GLU A 120 -4.48 -2.06 -4.33
N LEU A 121 -4.88 -1.02 -5.09
CA LEU A 121 -5.17 0.30 -4.52
C LEU A 121 -6.36 0.25 -3.56
N ILE A 122 -7.43 -0.45 -3.94
CA ILE A 122 -8.61 -0.64 -3.10
C ILE A 122 -8.24 -1.45 -1.86
N TYR A 123 -7.48 -2.52 -2.03
CA TYR A 123 -6.99 -3.33 -0.92
C TYR A 123 -6.19 -2.51 0.09
N ALA A 124 -5.20 -1.75 -0.39
CA ALA A 124 -4.39 -0.87 0.46
C ALA A 124 -5.23 0.17 1.21
N GLN A 125 -6.21 0.77 0.52
CA GLN A 125 -7.17 1.71 1.09
C GLN A 125 -7.97 1.06 2.23
N GLU A 126 -8.53 -0.13 2.01
CA GLU A 126 -9.34 -0.82 3.02
C GLU A 126 -8.49 -1.27 4.22
N LYS A 127 -7.30 -1.80 3.99
CA LYS A 127 -6.38 -2.14 5.10
C LYS A 127 -6.05 -0.92 5.96
N LEU A 128 -5.80 0.23 5.36
CA LEU A 128 -5.60 1.48 6.10
C LEU A 128 -6.86 1.94 6.83
N HIS A 129 -8.04 1.80 6.20
CA HIS A 129 -9.31 2.14 6.84
C HIS A 129 -9.59 1.30 8.08
N GLU A 130 -9.39 0.00 7.99
CA GLU A 130 -9.61 -0.94 9.09
C GLU A 130 -8.65 -0.69 10.26
N THR A 131 -7.38 -0.44 9.96
CA THR A 131 -6.30 -0.34 10.95
C THR A 131 -6.04 1.11 11.38
N PHE A 132 -5.17 1.81 10.66
CA PHE A 132 -4.70 3.16 10.99
C PHE A 132 -5.82 4.19 11.11
N CYS A 133 -6.81 4.12 10.23
CA CYS A 133 -7.96 5.03 10.22
C CYS A 133 -9.08 4.61 11.19
N ARG A 134 -8.91 3.52 11.96
CA ARG A 134 -9.84 3.04 12.98
C ARG A 134 -11.27 2.83 12.46
N GLY A 135 -11.42 2.07 11.36
CA GLY A 135 -12.71 1.89 10.70
C GLY A 135 -13.28 3.20 10.18
N ARG A 136 -12.47 4.01 9.53
CA ARG A 136 -12.80 5.35 8.97
C ARG A 136 -13.20 6.42 10.02
N LYS A 137 -13.06 6.14 11.31
CA LYS A 137 -13.38 7.14 12.38
C LYS A 137 -12.34 8.26 12.44
N LYS A 138 -11.05 7.94 12.21
CA LYS A 138 -9.95 8.91 12.25
C LYS A 138 -9.75 9.61 10.91
N ALA A 139 -9.73 8.85 9.81
CA ALA A 139 -9.55 9.35 8.46
C ALA A 139 -10.25 8.43 7.47
N SER A 140 -10.50 8.92 6.27
CA SER A 140 -10.93 8.11 5.13
C SER A 140 -10.15 8.53 3.89
N ILE A 141 -9.87 7.55 3.02
CA ILE A 141 -9.16 7.73 1.77
C ILE A 141 -10.14 7.40 0.64
N GLY A 142 -10.09 8.11 -0.47
CA GLY A 142 -10.88 7.82 -1.66
C GLY A 142 -10.05 8.01 -2.91
N PHE A 143 -10.25 7.13 -3.89
CA PHE A 143 -9.70 7.24 -5.24
C PHE A 143 -10.83 7.52 -6.21
N TYR A 144 -10.68 8.54 -7.03
CA TYR A 144 -11.71 8.98 -7.97
C TYR A 144 -11.09 9.20 -9.35
N PRO A 145 -11.75 8.78 -10.44
CA PRO A 145 -11.36 9.16 -11.78
C PRO A 145 -11.49 10.68 -11.94
N LEU A 146 -10.43 11.33 -12.38
CA LEU A 146 -10.42 12.80 -12.54
C LEU A 146 -11.47 13.28 -13.56
N SER A 147 -11.85 12.43 -14.51
CA SER A 147 -12.90 12.71 -15.48
C SER A 147 -14.30 12.82 -14.89
N ASN A 148 -14.51 12.37 -13.66
CA ASN A 148 -15.81 12.30 -13.00
C ASN A 148 -15.98 13.36 -11.90
N ILE A 149 -15.03 14.30 -11.81
CA ILE A 149 -15.01 15.36 -10.79
C ILE A 149 -15.14 16.72 -11.46
#